data_524ffeec42dddd6f595d27f910a1ae04
#
_entry.id   524ffeec42dddd6f595d27f910a1ae04
#
_cell.length_a   1.000
_cell.length_b   1.000
_cell.length_c   1.000
_cell.angle_alpha   90.00
_cell.angle_beta   90.00
_cell.angle_gamma   90.00
#
_symmetry.space_group_name_H-M   'P 1'
#
loop_
_entity.id
_entity.type
_entity.pdbx_description
1 polymer ?
#
loop_
_entity_poly.entity_id
_entity_poly.type
_entity_poly.pdbx_seq_one_letter_code
_entity_poly.pdbx_strand_id
1 'polypeptide(L)'
;LGSDTGGSVRIPASFCGLYGMRPTHGRVDLAGGMAMAPSFDTAGWFANGPGVFRRVGAVLLDDARVLKSVERLIIADDAFEQADAEVRSLLNAVLQRAAVILPAPHHMRIAPDGFDPWREVFRIIQAQETWSTYGDFVTKAKPKLGPGIKERMAFAATVTEADAAASRRVHEQTRVILRAVIQPGTILAIPTAPCVAPLIDTPVEALESFRVRVMRLTCIAGLSGLPQVSIPAGTVSGCPIGLSFVGWAGGDEALLDLAFALSRVCGLDE
;
A
#
# COMPACT_ATOMS: atom_id res chain seq x y z
N LEU A 1 -11.04 5.13 -10.42
CA LEU A 1 -9.70 4.62 -10.73
C LEU A 1 -8.65 5.61 -10.25
N GLY A 2 -7.46 5.13 -9.91
CA GLY A 2 -6.31 5.94 -9.53
C GLY A 2 -5.01 5.17 -9.71
N SER A 3 -3.88 5.89 -9.79
CA SER A 3 -2.57 5.27 -9.71
C SER A 3 -2.15 5.10 -8.24
N ASP A 4 -1.50 3.99 -7.93
CA ASP A 4 -0.89 3.74 -6.62
C ASP A 4 0.58 3.37 -6.82
N THR A 5 1.45 4.34 -6.62
CA THR A 5 2.90 4.13 -6.58
C THR A 5 3.34 3.84 -5.15
N GLY A 6 3.10 4.78 -4.24
CA GLY A 6 3.49 4.72 -2.83
C GLY A 6 2.32 4.73 -1.85
N GLY A 7 1.13 4.25 -2.24
CA GLY A 7 -0.06 4.24 -1.40
C GLY A 7 -1.16 5.21 -1.82
N SER A 8 -1.08 5.79 -3.03
CA SER A 8 -2.00 6.86 -3.47
C SER A 8 -3.45 6.41 -3.70
N VAL A 9 -3.74 5.13 -3.69
CA VAL A 9 -5.09 4.56 -3.60
C VAL A 9 -5.38 4.10 -2.17
N ARG A 10 -4.49 3.32 -1.57
CA ARG A 10 -4.71 2.70 -0.26
C ARG A 10 -4.89 3.71 0.88
N ILE A 11 -4.04 4.74 0.95
CA ILE A 11 -4.09 5.75 2.01
C ILE A 11 -5.36 6.59 1.94
N PRO A 12 -5.73 7.23 0.80
CA PRO A 12 -6.99 7.95 0.73
C PRO A 12 -8.21 7.05 0.89
N ALA A 13 -8.16 5.76 0.49
CA ALA A 13 -9.22 4.81 0.80
C ALA A 13 -9.43 4.68 2.31
N SER A 14 -8.34 4.47 3.07
CA SER A 14 -8.40 4.42 4.54
C SER A 14 -8.99 5.68 5.16
N PHE A 15 -8.57 6.85 4.70
CA PHE A 15 -9.00 8.14 5.25
C PHE A 15 -10.44 8.53 4.89
N CYS A 16 -10.97 7.96 3.82
CA CYS A 16 -12.34 8.22 3.37
C CYS A 16 -13.32 7.09 3.73
N GLY A 17 -12.88 6.06 4.45
CA GLY A 17 -13.74 4.91 4.78
C GLY A 17 -14.15 4.08 3.55
N LEU A 18 -13.26 3.98 2.55
CA LEU A 18 -13.50 3.28 1.30
C LEU A 18 -12.71 1.97 1.22
N TYR A 19 -13.21 1.06 0.41
CA TYR A 19 -12.41 -0.07 -0.08
C TYR A 19 -11.41 0.44 -1.12
N GLY A 20 -10.13 0.06 -1.00
CA GLY A 20 -9.08 0.45 -1.93
C GLY A 20 -8.22 -0.73 -2.34
N MET A 21 -7.96 -0.88 -3.63
CA MET A 21 -7.12 -1.95 -4.19
C MET A 21 -5.87 -1.40 -4.84
N ARG A 22 -4.73 -1.92 -4.44
CA ARG A 22 -3.51 -1.95 -5.21
C ARG A 22 -3.35 -3.37 -5.76
N PRO A 23 -3.46 -3.60 -7.07
CA PRO A 23 -3.30 -4.93 -7.65
C PRO A 23 -1.83 -5.39 -7.64
N THR A 24 -1.61 -6.67 -7.93
CA THR A 24 -0.28 -7.19 -8.26
C THR A 24 0.37 -6.31 -9.32
N HIS A 25 1.63 -5.93 -9.11
CA HIS A 25 2.38 -5.08 -10.04
C HIS A 25 2.40 -5.71 -11.45
N GLY A 26 2.04 -4.89 -12.44
CA GLY A 26 1.93 -5.31 -13.84
C GLY A 26 0.66 -6.11 -14.19
N ARG A 27 -0.28 -6.31 -13.23
CA ARG A 27 -1.52 -7.05 -13.46
C ARG A 27 -2.55 -6.24 -14.27
N VAL A 28 -2.62 -4.95 -14.05
CA VAL A 28 -3.46 -4.02 -14.81
C VAL A 28 -2.56 -3.21 -15.72
N ASP A 29 -2.90 -3.16 -17.02
CA ASP A 29 -2.12 -2.43 -18.00
C ASP A 29 -2.13 -0.92 -17.71
N LEU A 30 -0.97 -0.29 -17.79
CA LEU A 30 -0.77 1.14 -17.63
C LEU A 30 -0.43 1.83 -18.97
N ALA A 31 -0.59 1.14 -20.09
CA ALA A 31 -0.33 1.72 -21.42
C ALA A 31 -1.14 3.01 -21.63
N GLY A 32 -0.49 4.05 -22.14
CA GLY A 32 -1.06 5.39 -22.29
C GLY A 32 -1.10 6.25 -21.02
N GLY A 33 -0.75 5.68 -19.86
CA GLY A 33 -0.57 6.43 -18.62
C GLY A 33 0.79 7.12 -18.53
N MET A 34 0.85 8.25 -17.81
CA MET A 34 2.13 8.88 -17.49
C MET A 34 2.78 8.13 -16.32
N ALA A 35 3.95 7.55 -16.57
CA ALA A 35 4.71 6.86 -15.54
C ALA A 35 5.28 7.86 -14.51
N MET A 36 5.24 7.49 -13.23
CA MET A 36 5.96 8.20 -12.16
C MET A 36 7.16 7.39 -11.69
N ALA A 37 6.95 6.11 -11.38
CA ALA A 37 7.98 5.16 -11.00
C ALA A 37 7.56 3.76 -11.47
N PRO A 38 7.93 3.37 -12.70
CA PRO A 38 7.51 2.12 -13.34
C PRO A 38 7.75 0.86 -12.50
N SER A 39 8.77 0.86 -11.65
CA SER A 39 9.03 -0.24 -10.71
C SER A 39 7.94 -0.43 -9.67
N PHE A 40 7.08 0.57 -9.44
CA PHE A 40 6.08 0.58 -8.37
C PHE A 40 4.67 0.96 -8.83
N ASP A 41 4.53 1.61 -9.98
CA ASP A 41 3.23 2.10 -10.46
C ASP A 41 2.25 0.97 -10.71
N THR A 42 1.01 1.15 -10.21
CA THR A 42 -0.12 0.26 -10.49
C THR A 42 -1.37 1.10 -10.75
N ALA A 43 -2.29 0.61 -11.59
CA ALA A 43 -3.64 1.15 -11.64
C ALA A 43 -4.48 0.47 -10.56
N GLY A 44 -4.94 1.24 -9.60
CA GLY A 44 -5.81 0.78 -8.54
C GLY A 44 -7.20 1.42 -8.59
N TRP A 45 -8.06 1.06 -7.64
CA TRP A 45 -9.41 1.62 -7.57
C TRP A 45 -9.92 1.72 -6.15
N PHE A 46 -10.95 2.55 -5.99
CA PHE A 46 -11.73 2.70 -4.76
C PHE A 46 -13.19 2.34 -5.03
N ALA A 47 -13.89 1.92 -4.01
CA ALA A 47 -15.35 1.83 -4.02
C ALA A 47 -15.90 2.06 -2.62
N ASN A 48 -17.12 2.58 -2.54
CA ASN A 48 -17.84 2.78 -1.29
C ASN A 48 -18.42 1.48 -0.73
N GLY A 49 -18.62 0.46 -1.57
CA GLY A 49 -19.17 -0.81 -1.12
C GLY A 49 -18.45 -2.01 -1.74
N PRO A 50 -18.40 -3.15 -1.02
CA PRO A 50 -17.62 -4.31 -1.39
C PRO A 50 -18.11 -4.97 -2.68
N GLY A 51 -19.42 -4.91 -2.96
CA GLY A 51 -20.01 -5.45 -4.18
C GLY A 51 -19.56 -4.70 -5.45
N VAL A 52 -19.54 -3.36 -5.41
CA VAL A 52 -19.01 -2.53 -6.51
C VAL A 52 -17.52 -2.75 -6.64
N PHE A 53 -16.81 -2.75 -5.51
CA PHE A 53 -15.37 -2.97 -5.43
C PHE A 53 -14.93 -4.24 -6.16
N ARG A 54 -15.63 -5.36 -5.91
CA ARG A 54 -15.41 -6.65 -6.54
C ARG A 54 -15.72 -6.65 -8.04
N ARG A 55 -16.84 -6.00 -8.45
CA ARG A 55 -17.21 -5.91 -9.88
C ARG A 55 -16.20 -5.10 -10.70
N VAL A 56 -15.66 -4.01 -10.14
CA VAL A 56 -14.57 -3.25 -10.78
C VAL A 56 -13.35 -4.13 -10.97
N GLY A 57 -12.98 -4.90 -9.95
CA GLY A 57 -11.87 -5.86 -10.05
C GLY A 57 -12.09 -6.90 -11.15
N ALA A 58 -13.30 -7.46 -11.28
CA ALA A 58 -13.63 -8.42 -12.33
C ALA A 58 -13.47 -7.85 -13.76
N VAL A 59 -13.57 -6.53 -13.92
CA VAL A 59 -13.36 -5.86 -15.22
C VAL A 59 -11.88 -5.55 -15.46
N LEU A 60 -11.16 -5.10 -14.41
CA LEU A 60 -9.79 -4.62 -14.56
C LEU A 60 -8.74 -5.73 -14.57
N LEU A 61 -9.04 -6.85 -13.93
CA LEU A 61 -8.10 -7.98 -13.80
C LEU A 61 -8.13 -8.96 -14.97
N ASP A 62 -9.02 -8.81 -15.90
CA ASP A 62 -9.22 -9.37 -17.25
C ASP A 62 -8.99 -10.90 -17.43
N ASP A 63 -8.02 -11.51 -16.78
CA ASP A 63 -7.78 -12.95 -16.83
C ASP A 63 -8.27 -13.64 -15.54
N ALA A 64 -9.28 -14.50 -15.65
CA ALA A 64 -9.73 -15.32 -14.54
C ALA A 64 -8.61 -16.27 -14.09
N ARG A 65 -8.04 -16.02 -12.92
CA ARG A 65 -7.06 -16.94 -12.32
C ARG A 65 -7.74 -17.98 -11.44
N VAL A 66 -7.11 -19.14 -11.32
CA VAL A 66 -7.59 -20.17 -10.39
C VAL A 66 -7.54 -19.60 -8.97
N LEU A 67 -8.72 -19.43 -8.37
CA LEU A 67 -8.84 -18.93 -7.01
C LEU A 67 -8.23 -19.95 -6.04
N LYS A 68 -7.20 -19.50 -5.32
CA LYS A 68 -6.73 -20.22 -4.14
C LYS A 68 -7.35 -19.57 -2.90
N SER A 69 -7.87 -20.41 -1.99
CA SER A 69 -8.41 -19.93 -0.71
C SER A 69 -7.31 -19.35 0.18
N VAL A 70 -7.72 -18.46 1.08
CA VAL A 70 -6.85 -17.99 2.17
C VAL A 70 -6.73 -19.11 3.20
N GLU A 71 -5.51 -19.62 3.40
CA GLU A 71 -5.19 -20.74 4.29
C GLU A 71 -4.37 -20.31 5.51
N ARG A 72 -3.68 -19.18 5.41
CA ARG A 72 -2.79 -18.65 6.44
C ARG A 72 -2.91 -17.15 6.59
N LEU A 73 -3.05 -16.70 7.84
CA LEU A 73 -3.02 -15.31 8.23
C LEU A 73 -1.72 -15.02 9.01
N ILE A 74 -0.97 -14.01 8.56
CA ILE A 74 0.15 -13.44 9.30
C ILE A 74 -0.25 -12.05 9.78
N ILE A 75 -0.02 -11.74 11.04
CA ILE A 75 -0.08 -10.39 11.60
C ILE A 75 1.34 -9.85 11.70
N ALA A 76 1.65 -8.77 10.98
CA ALA A 76 2.96 -8.13 11.03
C ALA A 76 3.06 -7.24 12.27
N ASP A 77 3.58 -7.77 13.39
CA ASP A 77 3.64 -7.07 14.66
C ASP A 77 4.39 -5.74 14.56
N ASP A 78 5.52 -5.73 13.85
CA ASP A 78 6.32 -4.53 13.62
C ASP A 78 5.61 -3.48 12.76
N ALA A 79 4.72 -3.89 11.84
CA ALA A 79 3.86 -2.97 11.11
C ALA A 79 2.76 -2.39 12.00
N PHE A 80 2.16 -3.20 12.87
CA PHE A 80 1.18 -2.72 13.85
C PHE A 80 1.81 -1.76 14.87
N GLU A 81 3.08 -1.94 15.23
CA GLU A 81 3.84 -1.01 16.09
C GLU A 81 4.01 0.38 15.45
N GLN A 82 3.93 0.51 14.10
CA GLN A 82 3.96 1.82 13.44
C GLN A 82 2.68 2.63 13.66
N ALA A 83 1.57 1.98 14.01
CA ALA A 83 0.29 2.65 14.20
C ALA A 83 0.14 3.23 15.62
N ASP A 84 -0.60 4.33 15.72
CA ASP A 84 -1.01 4.92 17.00
C ASP A 84 -1.81 3.90 17.83
N ALA A 85 -1.74 4.02 19.15
CA ALA A 85 -2.31 3.04 20.07
C ALA A 85 -3.82 2.81 19.83
N GLU A 86 -4.58 3.89 19.58
CA GLU A 86 -6.02 3.82 19.32
C GLU A 86 -6.32 3.12 17.99
N VAL A 87 -5.55 3.41 16.94
CA VAL A 87 -5.65 2.73 15.65
C VAL A 87 -5.35 1.25 15.81
N ARG A 88 -4.26 0.89 16.47
CA ARG A 88 -3.88 -0.49 16.74
C ARG A 88 -4.96 -1.24 17.52
N SER A 89 -5.53 -0.62 18.54
CA SER A 89 -6.63 -1.19 19.35
C SER A 89 -7.85 -1.49 18.48
N LEU A 90 -8.28 -0.52 17.66
CA LEU A 90 -9.39 -0.69 16.71
C LEU A 90 -9.13 -1.85 15.73
N LEU A 91 -7.97 -1.87 15.09
CA LEU A 91 -7.65 -2.90 14.10
C LEU A 91 -7.58 -4.30 14.72
N ASN A 92 -7.05 -4.44 15.93
CA ASN A 92 -7.05 -5.71 16.67
C ASN A 92 -8.47 -6.18 16.98
N ALA A 93 -9.37 -5.29 17.36
CA ALA A 93 -10.77 -5.63 17.57
C ALA A 93 -11.48 -6.08 16.29
N VAL A 94 -11.13 -5.49 15.13
CA VAL A 94 -11.62 -5.95 13.81
C VAL A 94 -11.11 -7.35 13.51
N LEU A 95 -9.81 -7.61 13.68
CA LEU A 95 -9.22 -8.93 13.45
C LEU A 95 -9.83 -10.00 14.36
N GLN A 96 -10.14 -9.66 15.62
CA GLN A 96 -10.84 -10.57 16.52
C GLN A 96 -12.26 -10.91 16.02
N ARG A 97 -13.04 -9.93 15.55
CA ARG A 97 -14.36 -10.19 14.94
C ARG A 97 -14.24 -11.03 13.68
N ALA A 98 -13.22 -10.77 12.88
CA ALA A 98 -12.94 -11.49 11.63
C ALA A 98 -12.46 -12.94 11.83
N ALA A 99 -12.10 -13.34 13.05
CA ALA A 99 -11.61 -14.70 13.37
C ALA A 99 -12.60 -15.82 13.04
N VAL A 100 -13.89 -15.50 12.84
CA VAL A 100 -14.91 -16.48 12.41
C VAL A 100 -14.74 -16.94 10.95
N ILE A 101 -14.01 -16.17 10.14
CA ILE A 101 -13.76 -16.49 8.72
C ILE A 101 -12.26 -16.51 8.37
N LEU A 102 -11.42 -15.89 9.19
CA LEU A 102 -9.98 -15.89 8.98
C LEU A 102 -9.30 -17.10 9.62
N PRO A 103 -8.22 -17.63 9.04
CA PRO A 103 -7.37 -18.61 9.72
C PRO A 103 -6.82 -18.07 11.03
N ALA A 104 -6.44 -18.99 11.94
CA ALA A 104 -5.74 -18.63 13.17
C ALA A 104 -4.49 -17.77 12.85
N PRO A 105 -4.30 -16.61 13.51
CA PRO A 105 -3.22 -15.71 13.19
C PRO A 105 -1.86 -16.27 13.63
N HIS A 106 -0.87 -16.05 12.78
CA HIS A 106 0.55 -16.22 13.11
C HIS A 106 1.20 -14.85 13.24
N HIS A 107 1.71 -14.54 14.42
CA HIS A 107 2.40 -13.26 14.68
C HIS A 107 3.85 -13.31 14.20
N MET A 108 4.30 -12.28 13.50
CA MET A 108 5.64 -12.23 12.92
C MET A 108 6.14 -10.78 12.80
N ARG A 109 7.42 -10.58 12.99
CA ARG A 109 8.11 -9.36 12.55
C ARG A 109 8.64 -9.59 11.13
N ILE A 110 8.22 -8.77 10.17
CA ILE A 110 8.59 -8.92 8.76
C ILE A 110 9.82 -8.09 8.37
N ALA A 111 10.16 -7.07 9.15
CA ALA A 111 11.31 -6.19 8.96
C ALA A 111 12.13 -6.14 10.26
N PRO A 112 12.93 -7.18 10.57
CA PRO A 112 13.67 -7.27 11.84
C PRO A 112 14.65 -6.12 12.04
N ASP A 113 15.18 -5.53 10.96
CA ASP A 113 16.06 -4.34 10.99
C ASP A 113 15.27 -3.03 10.91
N GLY A 114 13.92 -3.09 11.01
CA GLY A 114 13.00 -1.97 10.86
C GLY A 114 12.66 -1.65 9.40
N PHE A 115 11.71 -0.73 9.21
CA PHE A 115 11.21 -0.36 7.88
C PHE A 115 12.01 0.75 7.18
N ASP A 116 12.89 1.45 7.87
CA ASP A 116 13.62 2.58 7.27
C ASP A 116 14.55 2.17 6.13
N PRO A 117 15.27 1.04 6.18
CA PRO A 117 16.04 0.56 5.03
C PRO A 117 15.15 0.31 3.80
N TRP A 118 13.97 -0.29 3.98
CA TRP A 118 13.02 -0.54 2.90
C TRP A 118 12.45 0.75 2.32
N ARG A 119 12.04 1.68 3.20
CA ARG A 119 11.55 3.01 2.81
C ARG A 119 12.60 3.77 2.00
N GLU A 120 13.85 3.72 2.40
CA GLU A 120 14.93 4.41 1.70
C GLU A 120 15.18 3.83 0.31
N VAL A 121 15.23 2.50 0.19
CA VAL A 121 15.30 1.80 -1.10
C VAL A 121 14.17 2.23 -2.04
N PHE A 122 12.94 2.23 -1.53
CA PHE A 122 11.77 2.69 -2.29
C PHE A 122 11.95 4.15 -2.74
N ARG A 123 12.35 5.03 -1.82
CA ARG A 123 12.52 6.47 -2.06
C ARG A 123 13.56 6.76 -3.15
N ILE A 124 14.70 6.07 -3.12
CA ILE A 124 15.79 6.26 -4.09
C ILE A 124 15.35 5.80 -5.49
N ILE A 125 14.78 4.61 -5.61
CA ILE A 125 14.32 4.09 -6.90
C ILE A 125 13.21 4.98 -7.48
N GLN A 126 12.21 5.33 -6.67
CA GLN A 126 11.14 6.24 -7.09
C GLN A 126 11.69 7.59 -7.56
N ALA A 127 12.64 8.16 -6.84
CA ALA A 127 13.24 9.45 -7.19
C ALA A 127 13.99 9.39 -8.52
N GLN A 128 14.82 8.36 -8.73
CA GLN A 128 15.57 8.18 -9.96
C GLN A 128 14.63 7.98 -11.16
N GLU A 129 13.59 7.14 -11.04
CA GLU A 129 12.63 6.91 -12.11
C GLU A 129 11.78 8.16 -12.41
N THR A 130 11.34 8.88 -11.36
CA THR A 130 10.65 10.16 -11.51
C THR A 130 11.53 11.18 -12.24
N TRP A 131 12.81 11.26 -11.92
CA TRP A 131 13.73 12.19 -12.58
C TRP A 131 13.99 11.78 -14.03
N SER A 132 14.10 10.49 -14.31
CA SER A 132 14.22 9.98 -15.69
C SER A 132 13.02 10.35 -16.56
N THR A 133 11.82 10.39 -15.97
CA THR A 133 10.59 10.74 -16.69
C THR A 133 10.41 12.26 -16.84
N TYR A 134 10.65 13.02 -15.79
CA TYR A 134 10.25 14.44 -15.71
C TYR A 134 11.42 15.43 -15.64
N GLY A 135 12.67 14.96 -15.45
CA GLY A 135 13.84 15.81 -15.24
C GLY A 135 14.07 16.81 -16.37
N ASP A 136 13.94 16.37 -17.61
CA ASP A 136 14.05 17.22 -18.81
C ASP A 136 13.00 18.33 -18.82
N PHE A 137 11.74 17.98 -18.54
CA PHE A 137 10.65 18.95 -18.45
C PHE A 137 10.89 19.98 -17.34
N VAL A 138 11.23 19.50 -16.15
CA VAL A 138 11.49 20.36 -14.99
C VAL A 138 12.67 21.32 -15.26
N THR A 139 13.72 20.83 -15.89
CA THR A 139 14.92 21.62 -16.21
C THR A 139 14.65 22.67 -17.28
N LYS A 140 13.94 22.32 -18.35
CA LYS A 140 13.67 23.20 -19.50
C LYS A 140 12.56 24.19 -19.22
N ALA A 141 11.41 23.70 -18.70
CA ALA A 141 10.22 24.55 -18.49
C ALA A 141 10.24 25.31 -17.17
N LYS A 142 11.06 24.90 -16.19
CA LYS A 142 11.15 25.50 -14.85
C LYS A 142 9.77 25.76 -14.23
N PRO A 143 8.88 24.75 -14.15
CA PRO A 143 7.51 24.92 -13.70
C PRO A 143 7.46 25.40 -12.26
N LYS A 144 6.43 26.17 -11.90
CA LYS A 144 6.15 26.54 -10.52
C LYS A 144 5.58 25.31 -9.78
N LEU A 145 6.44 24.58 -9.09
CA LEU A 145 6.06 23.39 -8.31
C LEU A 145 5.56 23.81 -6.92
N GLY A 146 4.53 23.13 -6.45
CA GLY A 146 4.03 23.31 -5.08
C GLY A 146 4.99 22.76 -4.02
N PRO A 147 4.78 23.17 -2.74
CA PRO A 147 5.55 22.66 -1.60
C PRO A 147 5.53 21.12 -1.53
N GLY A 148 6.64 20.51 -1.14
CA GLY A 148 6.82 19.06 -1.08
C GLY A 148 7.09 18.41 -2.45
N ILE A 149 6.55 18.92 -3.56
CA ILE A 149 6.90 18.46 -4.92
C ILE A 149 8.25 19.03 -5.33
N LYS A 150 8.48 20.35 -5.06
CA LYS A 150 9.74 21.02 -5.34
C LYS A 150 10.92 20.30 -4.68
N GLU A 151 10.79 20.01 -3.39
CA GLU A 151 11.82 19.34 -2.59
C GLU A 151 12.09 17.92 -3.09
N ARG A 152 11.04 17.18 -3.45
CA ARG A 152 11.18 15.84 -4.02
C ARG A 152 11.85 15.85 -5.38
N MET A 153 11.54 16.80 -6.26
CA MET A 153 12.22 16.95 -7.54
C MET A 153 13.69 17.39 -7.36
N ALA A 154 13.97 18.27 -6.41
CA ALA A 154 15.35 18.66 -6.08
C ALA A 154 16.15 17.45 -5.58
N PHE A 155 15.58 16.62 -4.70
CA PHE A 155 16.20 15.37 -4.27
C PHE A 155 16.39 14.41 -5.46
N ALA A 156 15.36 14.22 -6.29
CA ALA A 156 15.41 13.30 -7.43
C ALA A 156 16.57 13.65 -8.40
N ALA A 157 16.84 14.93 -8.58
CA ALA A 157 17.96 15.44 -9.40
C ALA A 157 19.33 15.08 -8.83
N THR A 158 19.45 14.73 -7.55
CA THR A 158 20.73 14.39 -6.90
C THR A 158 21.00 12.88 -6.87
N VAL A 159 19.99 12.04 -7.14
CA VAL A 159 20.14 10.57 -7.10
C VAL A 159 20.97 10.11 -8.30
N THR A 160 22.09 9.47 -8.02
CA THR A 160 22.97 8.92 -9.06
C THR A 160 22.49 7.54 -9.52
N GLU A 161 22.95 7.12 -10.72
CA GLU A 161 22.67 5.76 -11.20
C GLU A 161 23.32 4.70 -10.28
N ALA A 162 24.46 5.01 -9.65
CA ALA A 162 25.10 4.12 -8.68
C ALA A 162 24.22 3.90 -7.45
N ASP A 163 23.61 4.96 -6.90
CA ASP A 163 22.67 4.86 -5.77
C ASP A 163 21.43 4.04 -6.14
N ALA A 164 20.89 4.29 -7.33
CA ALA A 164 19.74 3.56 -7.85
C ALA A 164 20.07 2.07 -8.07
N ALA A 165 21.23 1.76 -8.65
CA ALA A 165 21.65 0.37 -8.87
C ALA A 165 21.89 -0.38 -7.57
N ALA A 166 22.46 0.27 -6.53
CA ALA A 166 22.60 -0.30 -5.21
C ALA A 166 21.22 -0.58 -4.58
N SER A 167 20.32 0.38 -4.67
CA SER A 167 18.95 0.26 -4.16
C SER A 167 18.15 -0.84 -4.88
N ARG A 168 18.29 -1.00 -6.19
CA ARG A 168 17.63 -2.09 -6.94
C ARG A 168 18.07 -3.48 -6.49
N ARG A 169 19.34 -3.65 -6.11
CA ARG A 169 19.82 -4.93 -5.55
C ARG A 169 19.14 -5.26 -4.22
N VAL A 170 19.03 -4.28 -3.33
CA VAL A 170 18.33 -4.47 -2.04
C VAL A 170 16.83 -4.67 -2.28
N HIS A 171 16.22 -3.96 -3.24
CA HIS A 171 14.83 -4.15 -3.63
C HIS A 171 14.57 -5.60 -4.05
N GLU A 172 15.40 -6.18 -4.92
CA GLU A 172 15.21 -7.57 -5.36
C GLU A 172 15.36 -8.57 -4.19
N GLN A 173 16.31 -8.35 -3.29
CA GLN A 173 16.44 -9.16 -2.08
C GLN A 173 15.20 -9.07 -1.18
N THR A 174 14.69 -7.86 -0.93
CA THR A 174 13.48 -7.62 -0.14
C THR A 174 12.27 -8.26 -0.79
N ARG A 175 12.15 -8.16 -2.12
CA ARG A 175 11.08 -8.79 -2.90
C ARG A 175 11.08 -10.31 -2.75
N VAL A 176 12.24 -10.94 -2.84
CA VAL A 176 12.38 -12.40 -2.65
C VAL A 176 11.97 -12.80 -1.24
N ILE A 177 12.43 -12.07 -0.20
CA ILE A 177 12.09 -12.34 1.20
C ILE A 177 10.58 -12.21 1.43
N LEU A 178 9.97 -11.11 1.03
CA LEU A 178 8.53 -10.88 1.24
C LEU A 178 7.68 -11.91 0.49
N ARG A 179 8.05 -12.28 -0.73
CA ARG A 179 7.33 -13.31 -1.50
C ARG A 179 7.52 -14.72 -0.94
N ALA A 180 8.64 -15.00 -0.26
CA ALA A 180 8.84 -16.24 0.46
C ALA A 180 7.97 -16.33 1.72
N VAL A 181 7.67 -15.20 2.36
CA VAL A 181 6.76 -15.12 3.52
C VAL A 181 5.29 -15.20 3.06
N ILE A 182 4.93 -14.45 2.02
CA ILE A 182 3.55 -14.32 1.52
C ILE A 182 3.36 -15.22 0.29
N GLN A 183 3.42 -16.53 0.53
CA GLN A 183 3.21 -17.55 -0.48
C GLN A 183 1.72 -17.73 -0.85
N PRO A 184 1.38 -18.39 -1.98
CA PRO A 184 0.00 -18.68 -2.35
C PRO A 184 -0.82 -19.28 -1.20
N GLY A 185 -1.95 -18.64 -0.89
CA GLY A 185 -2.82 -18.98 0.26
C GLY A 185 -2.50 -18.19 1.53
N THR A 186 -1.42 -17.39 1.57
CA THR A 186 -1.04 -16.58 2.73
C THR A 186 -1.45 -15.13 2.53
N ILE A 187 -2.04 -14.53 3.55
CA ILE A 187 -2.27 -13.09 3.63
C ILE A 187 -1.51 -12.48 4.82
N LEU A 188 -1.06 -11.25 4.64
CA LEU A 188 -0.39 -10.47 5.68
C LEU A 188 -1.29 -9.29 6.09
N ALA A 189 -1.72 -9.24 7.35
CA ALA A 189 -2.47 -8.11 7.91
C ALA A 189 -1.52 -7.01 8.39
N ILE A 190 -1.82 -5.78 7.99
CA ILE A 190 -1.10 -4.55 8.39
C ILE A 190 -2.08 -3.38 8.54
N PRO A 191 -1.78 -2.35 9.33
CA PRO A 191 -2.50 -1.09 9.25
C PRO A 191 -2.38 -0.48 7.84
N THR A 192 -3.47 0.08 7.29
CA THR A 192 -3.36 0.82 6.02
C THR A 192 -2.59 2.12 6.22
N ALA A 193 -2.90 2.84 7.28
CA ALA A 193 -2.25 4.09 7.68
C ALA A 193 -1.87 4.04 9.18
N PRO A 194 -0.84 4.79 9.61
CA PRO A 194 -0.38 4.76 10.99
C PRO A 194 -1.29 5.53 11.95
N CYS A 195 -2.12 6.44 11.44
CA CYS A 195 -2.99 7.34 12.20
C CYS A 195 -4.19 7.77 11.35
N VAL A 196 -5.07 8.58 11.90
CA VAL A 196 -6.14 9.28 11.17
C VAL A 196 -5.58 10.29 10.16
N ALA A 197 -6.43 10.74 9.25
CA ALA A 197 -6.05 11.78 8.28
C ALA A 197 -5.50 13.03 9.00
N PRO A 198 -4.35 13.59 8.55
CA PRO A 198 -3.86 14.85 9.08
C PRO A 198 -4.85 15.99 8.84
N LEU A 199 -4.86 16.98 9.72
CA LEU A 199 -5.62 18.21 9.52
C LEU A 199 -5.06 19.02 8.36
N ILE A 200 -5.90 19.86 7.73
CA ILE A 200 -5.50 20.69 6.58
C ILE A 200 -4.38 21.67 6.95
N ASP A 201 -4.38 22.15 8.19
CA ASP A 201 -3.41 23.09 8.73
C ASP A 201 -2.22 22.44 9.44
N THR A 202 -2.04 21.12 9.27
CA THR A 202 -0.92 20.40 9.87
C THR A 202 0.42 21.00 9.40
N PRO A 203 1.33 21.36 10.33
CA PRO A 203 2.64 21.91 9.98
C PRO A 203 3.46 20.98 9.07
N VAL A 204 4.30 21.57 8.22
CA VAL A 204 5.07 20.83 7.19
C VAL A 204 5.93 19.73 7.81
N GLU A 205 6.58 20.00 8.94
CA GLU A 205 7.45 19.05 9.64
C GLU A 205 6.65 17.83 10.15
N ALA A 206 5.44 18.08 10.65
CA ALA A 206 4.53 17.02 11.09
C ALA A 206 4.01 16.20 9.90
N LEU A 207 3.73 16.85 8.76
CA LEU A 207 3.38 16.16 7.51
C LEU A 207 4.52 15.29 6.98
N GLU A 208 5.78 15.74 7.08
CA GLU A 208 6.92 14.91 6.68
C GLU A 208 7.08 13.69 7.61
N SER A 209 6.96 13.89 8.91
CA SER A 209 6.97 12.78 9.88
C SER A 209 5.83 11.78 9.59
N PHE A 210 4.63 12.28 9.32
CA PHE A 210 3.50 11.45 8.90
C PHE A 210 3.80 10.66 7.61
N ARG A 211 4.36 11.31 6.58
CA ARG A 211 4.72 10.66 5.31
C ARG A 211 5.75 9.54 5.50
N VAL A 212 6.74 9.75 6.36
CA VAL A 212 7.73 8.72 6.71
C VAL A 212 7.03 7.48 7.30
N ARG A 213 6.13 7.66 8.26
CA ARG A 213 5.37 6.57 8.87
C ARG A 213 4.46 5.85 7.86
N VAL A 214 3.78 6.61 7.00
CA VAL A 214 2.97 6.03 5.91
C VAL A 214 3.82 5.18 4.99
N MET A 215 4.97 5.69 4.55
CA MET A 215 5.84 4.96 3.61
C MET A 215 6.42 3.69 4.21
N ARG A 216 6.65 3.60 5.51
CA ARG A 216 7.06 2.36 6.19
C ARG A 216 6.02 1.23 6.01
N LEU A 217 4.72 1.57 5.95
CA LEU A 217 3.65 0.60 5.74
C LEU A 217 3.40 0.34 4.24
N THR A 218 3.35 1.38 3.43
CA THR A 218 2.95 1.26 2.02
C THR A 218 4.05 0.70 1.13
N CYS A 219 5.34 0.84 1.50
CA CYS A 219 6.46 0.28 0.74
C CYS A 219 6.47 -1.26 0.76
N ILE A 220 5.82 -1.93 1.71
CA ILE A 220 5.75 -3.40 1.79
C ILE A 220 5.19 -3.98 0.48
N ALA A 221 4.01 -3.54 0.06
CA ALA A 221 3.42 -3.99 -1.20
C ALA A 221 4.16 -3.43 -2.43
N GLY A 222 4.70 -2.20 -2.33
CA GLY A 222 5.51 -1.61 -3.39
C GLY A 222 6.75 -2.44 -3.73
N LEU A 223 7.58 -2.72 -2.73
CA LEU A 223 8.83 -3.49 -2.91
C LEU A 223 8.57 -4.95 -3.28
N SER A 224 7.55 -5.57 -2.70
CA SER A 224 7.22 -6.96 -3.03
C SER A 224 6.53 -7.13 -4.38
N GLY A 225 5.91 -6.06 -4.91
CA GLY A 225 5.04 -6.10 -6.09
C GLY A 225 3.77 -6.92 -5.87
N LEU A 226 3.40 -7.14 -4.61
CA LEU A 226 2.23 -7.93 -4.21
C LEU A 226 0.97 -7.08 -4.17
N PRO A 227 -0.22 -7.68 -4.36
CA PRO A 227 -1.48 -6.98 -4.24
C PRO A 227 -1.79 -6.63 -2.78
N GLN A 228 -2.45 -5.50 -2.55
CA GLN A 228 -2.92 -5.08 -1.24
C GLN A 228 -4.31 -4.49 -1.33
N VAL A 229 -5.21 -4.97 -0.48
CA VAL A 229 -6.52 -4.37 -0.26
C VAL A 229 -6.52 -3.57 1.05
N SER A 230 -7.16 -2.40 1.04
CA SER A 230 -7.55 -1.67 2.24
C SER A 230 -9.05 -1.78 2.41
N ILE A 231 -9.51 -2.21 3.58
CA ILE A 231 -10.93 -2.26 3.92
C ILE A 231 -11.24 -1.23 5.01
N PRO A 232 -12.43 -0.62 5.04
CA PRO A 232 -12.89 0.17 6.18
C PRO A 232 -12.83 -0.68 7.46
N ALA A 233 -12.31 -0.14 8.56
CA ALA A 233 -12.21 -0.88 9.83
C ALA A 233 -13.01 -0.23 10.96
N GLY A 234 -13.51 0.97 10.75
CA GLY A 234 -14.20 1.79 11.73
C GLY A 234 -13.59 3.19 11.83
N THR A 235 -13.80 3.85 12.95
CA THR A 235 -13.34 5.22 13.16
C THR A 235 -12.57 5.37 14.47
N VAL A 236 -11.59 6.28 14.46
CA VAL A 236 -10.90 6.78 15.64
C VAL A 236 -11.16 8.29 15.69
N SER A 237 -11.72 8.77 16.81
CA SER A 237 -12.12 10.18 16.97
C SER A 237 -13.01 10.71 15.82
N GLY A 238 -13.91 9.85 15.30
CA GLY A 238 -14.79 10.18 14.18
C GLY A 238 -14.15 10.14 12.79
N CYS A 239 -12.85 9.87 12.68
CA CYS A 239 -12.12 9.77 11.42
C CYS A 239 -11.97 8.31 11.00
N PRO A 240 -12.24 7.95 9.71
CA PRO A 240 -12.11 6.58 9.23
C PRO A 240 -10.69 6.04 9.31
N ILE A 241 -10.57 4.74 9.52
CA ILE A 241 -9.34 3.95 9.53
C ILE A 241 -9.53 2.70 8.69
N GLY A 242 -8.50 2.33 7.93
CA GLY A 242 -8.47 1.11 7.13
C GLY A 242 -7.55 0.03 7.72
N LEU A 243 -8.00 -1.22 7.59
CA LEU A 243 -7.18 -2.41 7.77
C LEU A 243 -6.76 -2.92 6.40
N SER A 244 -5.50 -3.27 6.23
CA SER A 244 -5.00 -3.81 4.97
C SER A 244 -4.62 -5.28 5.07
N PHE A 245 -4.83 -5.98 3.94
CA PHE A 245 -4.30 -7.31 3.71
C PHE A 245 -3.44 -7.30 2.44
N VAL A 246 -2.20 -7.76 2.56
CA VAL A 246 -1.30 -8.01 1.43
C VAL A 246 -1.42 -9.50 1.08
N GLY A 247 -1.71 -9.79 -0.17
CA GLY A 247 -1.82 -11.17 -0.69
C GLY A 247 -0.57 -11.60 -1.45
N TRP A 248 -0.58 -12.81 -1.96
CA TRP A 248 0.48 -13.34 -2.82
C TRP A 248 0.40 -12.79 -4.26
N ALA A 249 1.46 -12.96 -5.03
CA ALA A 249 1.48 -12.53 -6.42
C ALA A 249 0.38 -13.24 -7.24
N GLY A 250 -0.55 -12.46 -7.79
CA GLY A 250 -1.74 -12.97 -8.46
C GLY A 250 -2.87 -13.43 -7.55
N GLY A 251 -2.82 -13.10 -6.26
CA GLY A 251 -3.91 -13.35 -5.30
C GLY A 251 -4.95 -12.22 -5.23
N ASP A 252 -5.03 -11.41 -6.27
CA ASP A 252 -5.88 -10.22 -6.33
C ASP A 252 -7.36 -10.55 -6.09
N GLU A 253 -7.89 -11.56 -6.78
CA GLU A 253 -9.29 -11.99 -6.65
C GLU A 253 -9.59 -12.54 -5.26
N ALA A 254 -8.64 -13.27 -4.67
CA ALA A 254 -8.79 -13.78 -3.30
C ALA A 254 -8.90 -12.63 -2.28
N LEU A 255 -8.15 -11.53 -2.49
CA LEU A 255 -8.27 -10.34 -1.66
C LEU A 255 -9.62 -9.62 -1.86
N LEU A 256 -10.16 -9.59 -3.08
CA LEU A 256 -11.48 -9.02 -3.36
C LEU A 256 -12.59 -9.84 -2.69
N ASP A 257 -12.51 -11.17 -2.77
CA ASP A 257 -13.45 -12.07 -2.10
C ASP A 257 -13.33 -11.98 -0.58
N LEU A 258 -12.12 -11.87 -0.06
CA LEU A 258 -11.86 -11.65 1.36
C LEU A 258 -12.48 -10.32 1.84
N ALA A 259 -12.28 -9.23 1.11
CA ALA A 259 -12.86 -7.93 1.45
C ALA A 259 -14.40 -7.99 1.47
N PHE A 260 -15.00 -8.68 0.51
CA PHE A 260 -16.45 -8.90 0.45
C PHE A 260 -16.96 -9.78 1.63
N ALA A 261 -16.23 -10.81 2.01
CA ALA A 261 -16.60 -11.66 3.15
C ALA A 261 -16.47 -10.91 4.49
N LEU A 262 -15.39 -10.14 4.65
CA LEU A 262 -15.14 -9.36 5.86
C LEU A 262 -16.17 -8.24 6.07
N SER A 263 -16.66 -7.61 5.01
CA SER A 263 -17.70 -6.58 5.13
C SER A 263 -18.94 -7.12 5.83
N ARG A 264 -19.38 -8.30 5.42
CA ARG A 264 -20.58 -8.95 5.98
C ARG A 264 -20.43 -9.39 7.43
N VAL A 265 -19.24 -9.86 7.81
CA VAL A 265 -18.96 -10.37 9.17
C VAL A 265 -18.68 -9.25 10.16
N CYS A 266 -18.03 -8.20 9.70
CA CYS A 266 -17.63 -7.10 10.58
C CYS A 266 -18.61 -5.93 10.58
N GLY A 267 -19.75 -6.00 9.83
CA GLY A 267 -20.72 -4.92 9.73
C GLY A 267 -20.13 -3.65 9.12
N LEU A 268 -19.36 -3.82 8.02
CA LEU A 268 -18.68 -2.74 7.32
C LEU A 268 -19.42 -2.32 6.03
N ASP A 269 -20.69 -2.72 5.92
CA ASP A 269 -21.52 -2.52 4.72
C ASP A 269 -22.42 -1.27 4.81
N GLU A 270 -22.43 -0.55 5.93
CA GLU A 270 -23.27 0.62 6.18
C GLU A 270 -22.52 1.95 6.01
#